data_616db20e4dd71435dd9c3d31a1ff0d9f
#
_entry.id   616db20e4dd71435dd9c3d31a1ff0d9f
#
_cell.length_a   1.000
_cell.length_b   1.000
_cell.length_c   1.000
_cell.angle_alpha   90.00
_cell.angle_beta   90.00
_cell.angle_gamma   90.00
#
_symmetry.space_group_name_H-M   'P 1'
#
loop_
_entity.id
_entity.type
_entity.pdbx_description
1 polymer ?
#
loop_
_entity_poly.entity_id
_entity_poly.type
_entity_poly.pdbx_seq_one_letter_code
_entity_poly.pdbx_strand_id
1 'polypeptide(L)'
;MRKSVTVVLFPLAVVMHLAAPMLARAQGDLEGRVFATDSGRRALAGAHVQFPAVNRAATADSTGRFAITDIPAGRHLVVVGKLGFRPESAFVMIPEGQVLVQEFVLRRPVTELAEVKVVGAASHPEMSGFDDRRREGIGKFIDRASLAKIENRTTSMVLSSLGGLRVWQGGTQAYVSSTRAISSKSCGFCSGGIGEYLRPEDIEAGARPACYMDVYVDGVQVYQYGVNPPMPLFNVNSLPPEQIEGIEAYSSASQVPVRFNKTGSGCGVLVIWTRR
;
A
#
# COMPACT_ATOMS: atom_id res chain seq x y z
N MET A 1 73.20 13.59 -49.24
CA MET A 1 72.68 13.31 -47.90
C MET A 1 71.27 13.87 -47.81
N ARG A 2 70.29 13.02 -47.97
CA ARG A 2 68.87 13.38 -47.85
C ARG A 2 68.35 12.94 -46.43
N LYS A 3 67.95 13.86 -45.59
CA LYS A 3 67.36 13.56 -44.28
C LYS A 3 65.86 13.32 -44.45
N SER A 4 65.41 12.11 -44.21
CA SER A 4 64.02 11.77 -44.17
C SER A 4 63.45 12.20 -42.81
N VAL A 5 62.42 13.01 -42.85
CA VAL A 5 61.67 13.38 -41.65
C VAL A 5 60.43 12.46 -41.56
N THR A 6 60.41 11.62 -40.54
CA THR A 6 59.30 10.73 -40.23
C THR A 6 58.30 11.50 -39.38
N VAL A 7 57.14 11.76 -39.96
CA VAL A 7 55.99 12.36 -39.23
C VAL A 7 55.21 11.22 -38.56
N VAL A 8 55.23 11.20 -37.24
CA VAL A 8 54.40 10.27 -36.43
C VAL A 8 53.05 10.95 -36.19
N LEU A 9 52.00 10.45 -36.84
CA LEU A 9 50.63 10.82 -36.55
C LEU A 9 50.12 10.03 -35.34
N PHE A 10 49.86 10.72 -34.22
CA PHE A 10 49.11 10.18 -33.09
C PHE A 10 47.60 10.25 -33.39
N PRO A 11 46.87 9.17 -33.30
CA PRO A 11 45.41 9.23 -33.41
C PRO A 11 44.81 9.84 -32.11
N LEU A 12 44.14 10.97 -32.25
CA LEU A 12 43.35 11.60 -31.19
C LEU A 12 42.09 10.77 -30.97
N ALA A 13 42.10 9.89 -29.97
CA ALA A 13 40.92 9.14 -29.58
C ALA A 13 39.94 10.09 -28.87
N VAL A 14 38.92 10.52 -29.59
CA VAL A 14 37.75 11.25 -28.99
C VAL A 14 36.93 10.28 -28.18
N VAL A 15 37.11 10.30 -26.87
CA VAL A 15 36.24 9.56 -25.94
C VAL A 15 34.88 10.33 -25.84
N MET A 16 33.95 9.88 -26.63
CA MET A 16 32.55 10.36 -26.57
C MET A 16 31.89 9.80 -25.31
N HIS A 17 31.82 10.60 -24.25
CA HIS A 17 31.07 10.25 -23.05
C HIS A 17 29.57 10.25 -23.40
N LEU A 18 29.01 9.05 -23.58
CA LEU A 18 27.56 8.84 -23.58
C LEU A 18 27.06 9.12 -22.15
N ALA A 19 26.65 10.36 -21.91
CA ALA A 19 25.83 10.68 -20.75
C ALA A 19 24.49 9.95 -20.93
N ALA A 20 24.32 8.81 -20.25
CA ALA A 20 23.01 8.18 -20.16
C ALA A 20 22.06 9.18 -19.52
N PRO A 21 20.89 9.47 -20.13
CA PRO A 21 19.91 10.33 -19.50
C PRO A 21 19.48 9.62 -18.20
N MET A 22 19.81 10.20 -17.04
CA MET A 22 19.13 9.88 -15.81
C MET A 22 17.65 10.22 -16.07
N LEU A 23 16.81 9.21 -16.15
CA LEU A 23 15.36 9.36 -16.14
C LEU A 23 15.02 10.00 -14.79
N ALA A 24 14.96 11.33 -14.77
CA ALA A 24 14.45 12.06 -13.63
C ALA A 24 13.00 11.57 -13.44
N ARG A 25 12.74 10.81 -12.38
CA ARG A 25 11.37 10.46 -12.02
C ARG A 25 10.63 11.76 -11.79
N ALA A 26 9.55 11.94 -12.51
CA ALA A 26 8.65 13.04 -12.30
C ALA A 26 8.16 12.99 -10.84
N GLN A 27 8.43 14.03 -10.08
CA GLN A 27 8.07 14.17 -8.68
C GLN A 27 7.21 15.41 -8.51
N GLY A 28 6.37 15.44 -7.50
CA GLY A 28 5.61 16.59 -7.08
C GLY A 28 5.53 16.63 -5.56
N ASP A 29 4.92 17.68 -5.05
CA ASP A 29 4.83 17.91 -3.62
C ASP A 29 3.36 17.92 -3.18
N LEU A 30 3.12 17.57 -1.92
CA LEU A 30 1.82 17.74 -1.26
C LEU A 30 1.98 18.72 -0.10
N GLU A 31 1.25 19.80 -0.15
CA GLU A 31 1.10 20.71 0.99
C GLU A 31 -0.36 20.73 1.45
N GLY A 32 -0.57 21.12 2.69
CA GLY A 32 -1.94 21.26 3.15
C GLY A 32 -2.11 21.55 4.60
N ARG A 33 -3.35 21.35 5.06
CA ARG A 33 -3.72 21.52 6.46
C ARG A 33 -4.60 20.39 6.93
N VAL A 34 -4.44 20.05 8.20
CA VAL A 34 -5.29 19.09 8.90
C VAL A 34 -6.15 19.84 9.91
N PHE A 35 -7.46 19.55 9.89
CA PHE A 35 -8.45 20.14 10.79
C PHE A 35 -9.20 19.06 11.59
N ALA A 36 -9.74 19.47 12.73
CA ALA A 36 -10.72 18.70 13.47
C ALA A 36 -12.13 19.28 13.27
N THR A 37 -13.16 18.40 13.28
CA THR A 37 -14.59 18.81 13.14
C THR A 37 -15.35 18.96 14.44
N ASP A 38 -14.70 18.81 15.60
CA ASP A 38 -15.36 18.71 16.90
C ASP A 38 -15.98 20.02 17.42
N SER A 39 -15.54 21.19 16.94
CA SER A 39 -16.03 22.50 17.39
C SER A 39 -15.80 23.59 16.34
N GLY A 40 -16.09 23.29 15.06
CA GLY A 40 -15.66 24.11 13.95
C GLY A 40 -14.32 23.62 13.39
N ARG A 41 -13.87 24.21 12.29
CA ARG A 41 -12.60 23.83 11.63
C ARG A 41 -11.38 24.27 12.46
N ARG A 42 -11.04 23.53 13.50
CA ARG A 42 -9.87 23.82 14.31
C ARG A 42 -8.63 23.13 13.73
N ALA A 43 -7.52 23.87 13.61
CA ALA A 43 -6.24 23.32 13.18
C ALA A 43 -5.79 22.16 14.08
N LEU A 44 -5.32 21.08 13.49
CA LEU A 44 -4.98 19.86 14.20
C LEU A 44 -3.46 19.63 14.18
N ALA A 45 -2.77 20.26 15.13
CA ALA A 45 -1.33 20.09 15.31
C ALA A 45 -0.97 18.63 15.62
N GLY A 46 0.20 18.16 15.15
CA GLY A 46 0.71 16.83 15.41
C GLY A 46 -0.07 15.70 14.72
N ALA A 47 -0.88 16.00 13.70
CA ALA A 47 -1.44 14.98 12.83
C ALA A 47 -0.34 14.42 11.91
N HIS A 48 -0.33 13.09 11.72
CA HIS A 48 0.58 12.42 10.82
C HIS A 48 -0.07 12.26 9.45
N VAL A 49 0.62 12.69 8.40
CA VAL A 49 0.23 12.51 7.00
C VAL A 49 1.26 11.61 6.36
N GLN A 50 0.84 10.50 5.79
CA GLN A 50 1.77 9.53 5.21
C GLN A 50 1.30 8.97 3.88
N PHE A 51 2.27 8.66 3.03
CA PHE A 51 2.12 7.90 1.79
C PHE A 51 2.77 6.53 1.97
N PRO A 52 2.03 5.50 2.36
CA PRO A 52 2.62 4.20 2.70
C PRO A 52 3.38 3.57 1.53
N ALA A 53 2.88 3.73 0.30
CA ALA A 53 3.45 3.11 -0.90
C ALA A 53 4.83 3.66 -1.29
N VAL A 54 5.15 4.90 -0.89
CA VAL A 54 6.41 5.59 -1.27
C VAL A 54 7.26 5.96 -0.06
N ASN A 55 6.83 5.54 1.13
CA ASN A 55 7.51 5.81 2.42
C ASN A 55 7.83 7.29 2.63
N ARG A 56 6.86 8.15 2.36
CA ARG A 56 6.92 9.60 2.61
C ARG A 56 5.92 9.97 3.68
N ALA A 57 6.33 10.81 4.63
CA ALA A 57 5.45 11.26 5.70
C ALA A 57 5.86 12.63 6.21
N ALA A 58 4.89 13.34 6.79
CA ALA A 58 5.10 14.58 7.55
C ALA A 58 4.18 14.63 8.75
N THR A 59 4.55 15.49 9.70
CA THR A 59 3.72 15.81 10.86
C THR A 59 3.25 17.26 10.76
N ALA A 60 1.97 17.49 10.96
CA ALA A 60 1.40 18.82 10.94
C ALA A 60 1.91 19.67 12.10
N ASP A 61 2.25 20.93 11.81
CA ASP A 61 2.73 21.91 12.77
C ASP A 61 1.63 22.41 13.73
N SER A 62 1.96 23.41 14.56
CA SER A 62 1.02 24.01 15.51
C SER A 62 -0.21 24.67 14.85
N THR A 63 -0.11 25.01 13.57
CA THR A 63 -1.19 25.60 12.76
C THR A 63 -1.93 24.56 11.90
N GLY A 64 -1.59 23.27 12.07
CA GLY A 64 -2.13 22.16 11.30
C GLY A 64 -1.54 22.05 9.89
N ARG A 65 -0.53 22.83 9.52
CA ARG A 65 0.10 22.78 8.19
C ARG A 65 1.10 21.64 8.11
N PHE A 66 1.20 21.04 6.94
CA PHE A 66 2.20 20.04 6.62
C PHE A 66 2.68 20.22 5.17
N ALA A 67 3.88 19.72 4.87
CA ALA A 67 4.43 19.62 3.53
C ALA A 67 5.19 18.30 3.38
N ILE A 68 5.01 17.63 2.26
CA ILE A 68 5.72 16.42 1.87
C ILE A 68 6.25 16.64 0.46
N THR A 69 7.55 16.53 0.30
CA THR A 69 8.26 16.73 -0.98
C THR A 69 8.68 15.41 -1.61
N ASP A 70 9.07 15.46 -2.87
CA ASP A 70 9.65 14.34 -3.61
C ASP A 70 8.72 13.11 -3.68
N ILE A 71 7.42 13.33 -3.84
CA ILE A 71 6.45 12.27 -4.06
C ILE A 71 6.45 11.96 -5.57
N PRO A 72 6.61 10.70 -6.00
CA PRO A 72 6.46 10.34 -7.41
C PRO A 72 5.13 10.85 -7.97
N ALA A 73 5.14 11.40 -9.18
CA ALA A 73 3.90 11.84 -9.83
C ALA A 73 2.96 10.65 -10.05
N GLY A 74 1.66 10.90 -9.96
CA GLY A 74 0.63 9.87 -10.14
C GLY A 74 -0.35 9.75 -8.98
N ARG A 75 -1.14 8.68 -9.00
CA ARG A 75 -2.18 8.42 -7.99
C ARG A 75 -1.60 7.71 -6.78
N HIS A 76 -1.73 8.31 -5.61
CA HIS A 76 -1.26 7.76 -4.34
C HIS A 76 -2.36 7.74 -3.28
N LEU A 77 -2.33 6.72 -2.43
CA LEU A 77 -3.08 6.72 -1.19
C LEU A 77 -2.35 7.57 -0.17
N VAL A 78 -3.02 8.57 0.39
CA VAL A 78 -2.57 9.30 1.57
C VAL A 78 -3.42 8.87 2.76
N VAL A 79 -2.75 8.66 3.89
CA VAL A 79 -3.40 8.33 5.17
C VAL A 79 -3.05 9.42 6.17
N VAL A 80 -4.07 9.98 6.80
CA VAL A 80 -3.94 11.03 7.80
C VAL A 80 -4.50 10.55 9.12
N GLY A 81 -3.71 10.62 10.18
CA GLY A 81 -4.11 10.14 11.49
C GLY A 81 -3.59 11.00 12.63
N LYS A 82 -4.30 10.97 13.75
CA LYS A 82 -3.87 11.53 15.02
C LYS A 82 -4.52 10.78 16.17
N LEU A 83 -3.78 10.59 17.26
CA LEU A 83 -4.32 9.96 18.47
C LEU A 83 -5.58 10.71 18.95
N GLY A 84 -6.65 9.96 19.20
CA GLY A 84 -7.95 10.49 19.61
C GLY A 84 -8.85 10.96 18.45
N PHE A 85 -8.44 10.72 17.22
CA PHE A 85 -9.24 11.02 16.01
C PHE A 85 -9.34 9.78 15.14
N ARG A 86 -10.43 9.69 14.39
CA ARG A 86 -10.60 8.68 13.35
C ARG A 86 -9.66 8.99 12.18
N PRO A 87 -8.79 8.05 11.77
CA PRO A 87 -7.93 8.29 10.61
C PRO A 87 -8.79 8.47 9.36
N GLU A 88 -8.29 9.33 8.48
CA GLU A 88 -8.87 9.59 7.17
C GLU A 88 -7.90 9.09 6.10
N SER A 89 -8.41 8.55 5.02
CA SER A 89 -7.61 8.14 3.88
C SER A 89 -8.27 8.56 2.58
N ALA A 90 -7.45 9.03 1.64
CA ALA A 90 -7.91 9.50 0.35
C ALA A 90 -6.90 9.15 -0.75
N PHE A 91 -7.39 8.96 -1.97
CA PHE A 91 -6.52 8.94 -3.13
C PHE A 91 -6.31 10.37 -3.63
N VAL A 92 -5.04 10.73 -3.80
CA VAL A 92 -4.65 12.01 -4.38
C VAL A 92 -3.86 11.78 -5.66
N MET A 93 -3.99 12.71 -6.61
CA MET A 93 -3.20 12.70 -7.85
C MET A 93 -2.09 13.74 -7.69
N ILE A 94 -0.85 13.28 -7.55
CA ILE A 94 0.32 14.16 -7.45
C ILE A 94 0.70 14.58 -8.86
N PRO A 95 0.64 15.91 -9.17
CA PRO A 95 1.03 16.41 -10.48
C PRO A 95 2.55 16.46 -10.60
N GLU A 96 3.04 16.28 -11.82
CA GLU A 96 4.47 16.37 -12.14
C GLU A 96 5.00 17.78 -11.96
N GLY A 97 6.06 17.96 -11.18
CA GLY A 97 6.75 19.24 -10.99
C GLY A 97 5.92 20.33 -10.31
N GLN A 98 4.79 19.98 -9.69
CA GLN A 98 3.88 20.94 -9.07
C GLN A 98 3.55 20.56 -7.64
N VAL A 99 3.03 21.54 -6.90
CA VAL A 99 2.53 21.36 -5.53
C VAL A 99 1.03 21.11 -5.57
N LEU A 100 0.58 19.97 -5.04
CA LEU A 100 -0.83 19.73 -4.75
C LEU A 100 -1.16 20.31 -3.38
N VAL A 101 -2.21 21.13 -3.30
CA VAL A 101 -2.70 21.65 -2.01
C VAL A 101 -3.97 20.90 -1.62
N GLN A 102 -3.96 20.26 -0.42
CA GLN A 102 -5.08 19.44 0.04
C GLN A 102 -5.39 19.70 1.52
N GLU A 103 -6.66 19.75 1.86
CA GLU A 103 -7.12 19.81 3.24
C GLU A 103 -7.70 18.47 3.69
N PHE A 104 -7.36 18.08 4.92
CA PHE A 104 -7.89 16.88 5.56
C PHE A 104 -8.65 17.24 6.84
N VAL A 105 -9.75 16.54 7.06
CA VAL A 105 -10.63 16.81 8.19
C VAL A 105 -10.80 15.53 9.01
N LEU A 106 -10.20 15.48 10.18
CA LEU A 106 -10.34 14.35 11.08
C LEU A 106 -11.51 14.55 12.05
N ARG A 107 -12.27 13.49 12.27
CA ARG A 107 -13.40 13.46 13.20
C ARG A 107 -13.00 12.70 14.46
N ARG A 108 -13.46 13.18 15.62
CA ARG A 108 -13.38 12.35 16.81
C ARG A 108 -14.34 11.17 16.69
N PRO A 109 -13.99 10.00 17.20
CA PRO A 109 -14.98 8.94 17.34
C PRO A 109 -16.11 9.46 18.22
N VAL A 110 -17.34 9.36 17.73
CA VAL A 110 -18.52 9.62 18.56
C VAL A 110 -18.65 8.43 19.50
N THR A 111 -18.41 8.65 20.78
CA THR A 111 -18.70 7.64 21.80
C THR A 111 -20.21 7.64 22.03
N GLU A 112 -20.97 6.95 21.20
CA GLU A 112 -22.29 6.50 21.62
C GLU A 112 -22.06 5.48 22.73
N LEU A 113 -22.44 5.82 23.95
CA LEU A 113 -22.50 4.89 25.07
C LEU A 113 -23.64 3.89 24.82
N ALA A 114 -23.42 2.95 23.92
CA ALA A 114 -24.17 1.71 23.92
C ALA A 114 -23.70 0.91 25.14
N GLU A 115 -24.65 0.42 25.92
CA GLU A 115 -24.45 -0.40 27.11
C GLU A 115 -23.33 -1.42 26.92
N VAL A 116 -22.21 -1.22 27.61
CA VAL A 116 -20.98 -2.01 27.44
C VAL A 116 -21.22 -3.38 28.07
N LYS A 117 -21.60 -4.33 27.26
CA LYS A 117 -21.37 -5.72 27.58
C LYS A 117 -19.86 -5.96 27.43
N VAL A 118 -19.14 -5.93 28.52
CA VAL A 118 -17.69 -6.18 28.56
C VAL A 118 -17.44 -7.62 28.12
N VAL A 119 -17.21 -7.80 26.82
CA VAL A 119 -16.52 -8.98 26.29
C VAL A 119 -15.13 -8.44 25.90
N GLY A 120 -14.11 -8.90 26.58
CA GLY A 120 -12.76 -8.36 26.51
C GLY A 120 -12.19 -8.25 25.08
N ALA A 121 -11.40 -7.22 24.91
CA ALA A 121 -10.73 -6.70 23.73
C ALA A 121 -11.57 -5.62 23.00
N ALA A 122 -11.05 -4.39 22.98
CA ALA A 122 -11.63 -3.27 22.23
C ALA A 122 -11.68 -3.61 20.75
N SER A 123 -12.83 -4.08 20.28
CA SER A 123 -13.03 -4.37 18.87
C SER A 123 -13.10 -3.06 18.10
N HIS A 124 -12.24 -2.95 17.14
CA HIS A 124 -12.20 -1.87 16.16
C HIS A 124 -13.59 -1.75 15.50
N PRO A 125 -14.28 -0.58 15.49
CA PRO A 125 -15.63 -0.48 14.92
C PRO A 125 -15.71 -0.91 13.45
N GLU A 126 -14.63 -0.72 12.71
CA GLU A 126 -14.52 -1.11 11.30
C GLU A 126 -14.28 -2.62 11.13
N MET A 127 -13.74 -3.26 12.15
CA MET A 127 -13.57 -4.70 12.26
C MET A 127 -14.88 -5.41 12.64
N SER A 128 -15.99 -4.66 12.72
CA SER A 128 -17.31 -5.24 12.99
C SER A 128 -17.62 -6.38 12.02
N GLY A 129 -18.07 -7.50 12.56
CA GLY A 129 -18.31 -8.71 11.81
C GLY A 129 -17.06 -9.58 11.53
N PHE A 130 -15.86 -9.22 11.98
CA PHE A 130 -14.67 -10.08 11.86
C PHE A 130 -14.90 -11.45 12.56
N ASP A 131 -15.35 -11.41 13.80
CA ASP A 131 -15.63 -12.63 14.56
C ASP A 131 -16.81 -13.43 13.99
N ASP A 132 -17.79 -12.77 13.39
CA ASP A 132 -18.90 -13.42 12.71
C ASP A 132 -18.39 -14.17 11.47
N ARG A 133 -17.65 -13.51 10.60
CA ARG A 133 -17.05 -14.12 9.41
C ARG A 133 -16.06 -15.23 9.76
N ARG A 134 -15.30 -15.05 10.85
CA ARG A 134 -14.40 -16.10 11.37
C ARG A 134 -15.19 -17.32 11.83
N ARG A 135 -16.34 -17.15 12.49
CA ARG A 135 -17.23 -18.25 12.91
C ARG A 135 -17.89 -18.97 11.73
N GLU A 136 -18.20 -18.24 10.67
CA GLU A 136 -18.70 -18.81 9.41
C GLU A 136 -17.67 -19.74 8.74
N GLY A 137 -16.38 -19.55 9.04
CA GLY A 137 -15.31 -20.43 8.57
C GLY A 137 -14.98 -20.29 7.08
N ILE A 138 -15.49 -19.26 6.41
CA ILE A 138 -15.22 -18.98 5.01
C ILE A 138 -14.01 -18.04 4.96
N GLY A 139 -12.86 -18.55 4.54
CA GLY A 139 -11.60 -17.80 4.54
C GLY A 139 -10.61 -18.28 5.60
N LYS A 140 -9.55 -17.52 5.78
CA LYS A 140 -8.52 -17.73 6.79
C LYS A 140 -8.41 -16.49 7.67
N PHE A 141 -8.31 -16.67 8.96
CA PHE A 141 -8.35 -15.60 9.94
C PHE A 141 -7.18 -15.73 10.91
N ILE A 142 -6.54 -14.61 11.21
CA ILE A 142 -5.54 -14.50 12.27
C ILE A 142 -6.01 -13.37 13.19
N ASP A 143 -6.23 -13.67 14.45
CA ASP A 143 -6.62 -12.71 15.46
C ASP A 143 -5.40 -12.15 16.20
N ARG A 144 -5.62 -11.11 17.01
CA ARG A 144 -4.58 -10.46 17.81
C ARG A 144 -3.86 -11.46 18.74
N ALA A 145 -4.60 -12.37 19.35
CA ALA A 145 -4.03 -13.35 20.28
C ALA A 145 -3.04 -14.30 19.57
N SER A 146 -3.30 -14.62 18.30
CA SER A 146 -2.41 -15.42 17.46
C SER A 146 -1.20 -14.61 16.99
N LEU A 147 -1.41 -13.34 16.61
CA LEU A 147 -0.34 -12.41 16.20
C LEU A 147 0.64 -12.14 17.35
N ALA A 148 0.14 -11.95 18.58
CA ALA A 148 0.98 -11.69 19.75
C ALA A 148 2.01 -12.79 20.04
N LYS A 149 1.72 -14.03 19.61
CA LYS A 149 2.66 -15.16 19.77
C LYS A 149 3.80 -15.17 18.76
N ILE A 150 3.71 -14.32 17.73
CA ILE A 150 4.62 -14.33 16.57
C ILE A 150 5.06 -12.90 16.16
N GLU A 151 4.99 -11.93 17.07
CA GLU A 151 5.33 -10.52 16.83
C GLU A 151 6.77 -10.29 16.35
N ASN A 152 7.69 -11.19 16.67
CA ASN A 152 9.08 -11.12 16.22
C ASN A 152 9.29 -11.57 14.76
N ARG A 153 8.21 -11.83 14.01
CA ARG A 153 8.24 -12.22 12.60
C ARG A 153 7.76 -11.07 11.72
N THR A 154 8.09 -11.14 10.42
CA THR A 154 7.51 -10.23 9.44
C THR A 154 6.09 -10.66 9.07
N THR A 155 5.26 -9.72 8.63
CA THR A 155 3.89 -10.01 8.19
C THR A 155 3.88 -10.98 7.01
N SER A 156 4.86 -10.93 6.13
CA SER A 156 5.04 -11.91 5.06
C SER A 156 5.23 -13.33 5.57
N MET A 157 6.00 -13.52 6.66
CA MET A 157 6.18 -14.84 7.28
C MET A 157 4.88 -15.35 7.92
N VAL A 158 4.11 -14.45 8.53
CA VAL A 158 2.78 -14.77 9.08
C VAL A 158 1.86 -15.24 7.96
N LEU A 159 1.77 -14.49 6.87
CA LEU A 159 0.91 -14.78 5.73
C LEU A 159 1.34 -16.07 4.99
N SER A 160 2.62 -16.36 4.93
CA SER A 160 3.12 -17.59 4.28
C SER A 160 2.69 -18.87 5.01
N SER A 161 2.32 -18.79 6.30
CA SER A 161 1.77 -19.90 7.07
C SER A 161 0.30 -20.20 6.74
N LEU A 162 -0.39 -19.29 6.05
CA LEU A 162 -1.78 -19.48 5.66
C LEU A 162 -1.89 -20.28 4.36
N GLY A 163 -2.61 -21.38 4.40
CA GLY A 163 -2.89 -22.18 3.20
C GLY A 163 -3.70 -21.38 2.16
N GLY A 164 -3.38 -21.56 0.89
CA GLY A 164 -4.07 -20.87 -0.23
C GLY A 164 -3.47 -19.55 -0.64
N LEU A 165 -2.39 -19.12 0.03
CA LEU A 165 -1.63 -17.92 -0.29
C LEU A 165 -0.22 -18.26 -0.75
N ARG A 166 0.36 -17.42 -1.59
CA ARG A 166 1.77 -17.42 -1.94
C ARG A 166 2.33 -16.02 -1.69
N VAL A 167 3.42 -15.97 -0.96
CA VAL A 167 4.13 -14.72 -0.69
C VAL A 167 5.36 -14.64 -1.59
N TRP A 168 5.48 -13.53 -2.30
CA TRP A 168 6.62 -13.19 -3.14
C TRP A 168 7.46 -12.17 -2.39
N GLN A 169 8.76 -12.45 -2.26
CA GLN A 169 9.69 -11.57 -1.55
C GLN A 169 10.77 -11.07 -2.48
N GLY A 170 11.07 -9.78 -2.37
CA GLY A 170 12.19 -9.11 -3.03
C GLY A 170 12.80 -8.09 -2.07
N GLY A 171 13.98 -8.40 -1.54
CA GLY A 171 14.60 -7.55 -0.52
C GLY A 171 13.73 -7.41 0.73
N THR A 172 13.36 -6.17 1.08
CA THR A 172 12.49 -5.86 2.21
C THR A 172 11.00 -5.87 1.85
N GLN A 173 10.66 -6.01 0.57
CA GLN A 173 9.28 -5.98 0.09
C GLN A 173 8.71 -7.38 -0.02
N ALA A 174 7.41 -7.51 0.24
CA ALA A 174 6.70 -8.76 0.10
C ALA A 174 5.26 -8.52 -0.40
N TYR A 175 4.84 -9.35 -1.33
CA TYR A 175 3.57 -9.26 -2.03
C TYR A 175 2.81 -10.58 -1.92
N VAL A 176 1.47 -10.54 -1.87
CA VAL A 176 0.64 -11.73 -1.67
C VAL A 176 -0.21 -12.01 -2.90
N SER A 177 -0.13 -13.26 -3.37
CA SER A 177 -0.99 -13.78 -4.43
C SER A 177 -1.77 -15.00 -3.95
N SER A 178 -2.89 -15.28 -4.60
CA SER A 178 -3.64 -16.51 -4.37
C SER A 178 -2.99 -17.69 -5.09
N THR A 179 -2.98 -18.86 -4.45
CA THR A 179 -2.64 -20.14 -5.10
C THR A 179 -3.84 -20.81 -5.78
N ARG A 180 -5.06 -20.32 -5.50
CA ARG A 180 -6.32 -20.85 -6.02
C ARG A 180 -6.88 -20.03 -7.17
N ALA A 181 -6.24 -18.92 -7.51
CA ALA A 181 -6.64 -18.14 -8.66
C ALA A 181 -6.52 -18.98 -9.92
N ILE A 182 -7.56 -18.90 -10.73
CA ILE A 182 -7.66 -19.60 -12.02
C ILE A 182 -6.43 -19.24 -12.84
N SER A 183 -5.71 -20.26 -13.33
CA SER A 183 -4.56 -20.03 -14.19
C SER A 183 -4.99 -19.16 -15.38
N SER A 184 -4.10 -18.31 -15.86
CA SER A 184 -4.32 -17.33 -16.94
C SER A 184 -5.01 -17.87 -18.20
N LYS A 185 -5.07 -19.20 -18.37
CA LYS A 185 -5.77 -19.87 -19.48
C LYS A 185 -7.30 -19.94 -19.34
N SER A 186 -7.85 -19.70 -18.16
CA SER A 186 -9.29 -19.79 -17.90
C SER A 186 -9.93 -18.45 -17.52
N CYS A 187 -9.16 -17.39 -17.40
CA CYS A 187 -9.68 -16.06 -17.10
C CYS A 187 -10.10 -15.39 -18.41
N GLY A 188 -11.40 -15.45 -18.74
CA GLY A 188 -11.96 -14.78 -19.92
C GLY A 188 -11.79 -13.25 -19.94
N PHE A 189 -11.35 -12.66 -18.83
CA PHE A 189 -11.02 -11.24 -18.67
C PHE A 189 -9.52 -10.94 -18.69
N CYS A 190 -8.66 -11.96 -18.69
CA CYS A 190 -7.20 -11.82 -18.72
C CYS A 190 -6.68 -11.94 -20.15
N SER A 191 -7.19 -11.16 -21.09
CA SER A 191 -6.66 -11.12 -22.46
C SER A 191 -5.31 -10.42 -22.57
N GLY A 192 -4.88 -9.68 -21.53
CA GLY A 192 -3.49 -9.29 -21.31
C GLY A 192 -2.79 -10.34 -20.44
N GLY A 193 -1.55 -10.69 -20.72
CA GLY A 193 -0.78 -11.59 -19.86
C GLY A 193 -0.72 -11.03 -18.42
N ILE A 194 -0.58 -11.90 -17.42
CA ILE A 194 -0.48 -11.49 -15.99
C ILE A 194 0.60 -10.42 -15.77
N GLY A 195 1.66 -10.41 -16.59
CA GLY A 195 2.72 -9.40 -16.56
C GLY A 195 2.27 -7.99 -16.99
N GLU A 196 1.15 -7.85 -17.70
CA GLU A 196 0.65 -6.55 -18.15
C GLU A 196 0.14 -5.65 -17.02
N TYR A 197 -0.19 -6.25 -15.87
CA TYR A 197 -0.68 -5.53 -14.69
C TYR A 197 0.40 -5.23 -13.64
N LEU A 198 1.65 -5.63 -13.90
CA LEU A 198 2.77 -5.32 -13.02
C LEU A 198 3.51 -4.09 -13.52
N ARG A 199 3.83 -3.19 -12.59
CA ARG A 199 4.69 -2.06 -12.89
C ARG A 199 6.15 -2.52 -12.96
N PRO A 200 7.01 -1.88 -13.77
CA PRO A 200 8.43 -2.20 -13.84
C PRO A 200 9.10 -2.20 -12.45
N GLU A 201 8.75 -1.24 -11.60
CA GLU A 201 9.30 -1.11 -10.25
C GLU A 201 8.91 -2.27 -9.34
N ASP A 202 7.71 -2.82 -9.49
CA ASP A 202 7.26 -3.98 -8.72
C ASP A 202 8.04 -5.23 -9.14
N ILE A 203 8.37 -5.37 -10.43
CA ILE A 203 9.19 -6.46 -10.96
C ILE A 203 10.63 -6.34 -10.44
N GLU A 204 11.21 -5.15 -10.45
CA GLU A 204 12.54 -4.87 -9.88
C GLU A 204 12.58 -5.18 -8.38
N ALA A 205 11.48 -4.89 -7.68
CA ALA A 205 11.30 -5.22 -6.27
C ALA A 205 10.99 -6.70 -6.01
N GLY A 206 11.11 -7.58 -7.00
CA GLY A 206 10.99 -9.03 -6.86
C GLY A 206 9.60 -9.61 -7.11
N ALA A 207 8.62 -8.81 -7.54
CA ALA A 207 7.34 -9.33 -7.96
C ALA A 207 7.48 -10.22 -9.19
N ARG A 208 6.62 -11.22 -9.30
CA ARG A 208 6.55 -12.15 -10.42
C ARG A 208 5.13 -12.17 -10.98
N PRO A 209 4.96 -12.53 -12.26
CA PRO A 209 3.61 -12.72 -12.82
C PRO A 209 2.78 -13.67 -11.96
N ALA A 210 1.75 -13.14 -11.32
CA ALA A 210 0.89 -13.87 -10.40
C ALA A 210 -0.47 -13.18 -10.28
N CYS A 211 -1.49 -13.89 -9.77
CA CYS A 211 -2.79 -13.31 -9.47
C CYS A 211 -2.73 -12.69 -8.06
N TYR A 212 -2.30 -11.43 -7.97
CA TYR A 212 -2.18 -10.72 -6.71
C TYR A 212 -3.57 -10.44 -6.12
N MET A 213 -3.68 -10.63 -4.82
CA MET A 213 -4.94 -10.40 -4.10
C MET A 213 -5.24 -8.92 -3.98
N ASP A 214 -6.51 -8.56 -4.10
CA ASP A 214 -6.95 -7.23 -3.69
C ASP A 214 -6.66 -7.03 -2.20
N VAL A 215 -6.15 -5.87 -1.81
CA VAL A 215 -5.77 -5.61 -0.41
C VAL A 215 -6.60 -4.48 0.15
N TYR A 216 -7.15 -4.74 1.33
CA TYR A 216 -7.86 -3.76 2.15
C TYR A 216 -7.12 -3.55 3.47
N VAL A 217 -6.95 -2.30 3.88
CA VAL A 217 -6.45 -1.92 5.21
C VAL A 217 -7.54 -1.10 5.88
N ASP A 218 -8.00 -1.54 7.06
CA ASP A 218 -9.11 -0.93 7.80
C ASP A 218 -10.37 -0.69 6.97
N GLY A 219 -10.67 -1.64 6.07
CA GLY A 219 -11.81 -1.57 5.16
C GLY A 219 -11.62 -0.68 3.94
N VAL A 220 -10.48 0.01 3.81
CA VAL A 220 -10.11 0.81 2.62
C VAL A 220 -9.33 -0.04 1.65
N GLN A 221 -9.72 -0.05 0.39
CA GLN A 221 -9.00 -0.76 -0.67
C GLN A 221 -7.71 0.00 -1.02
N VAL A 222 -6.56 -0.60 -0.72
CA VAL A 222 -5.23 -0.03 -0.97
C VAL A 222 -4.56 -0.59 -2.23
N TYR A 223 -4.99 -1.77 -2.66
CA TYR A 223 -4.56 -2.38 -3.91
C TYR A 223 -5.72 -3.10 -4.57
N GLN A 224 -5.83 -2.99 -5.89
CA GLN A 224 -6.78 -3.70 -6.73
C GLN A 224 -6.06 -4.30 -7.94
N TYR A 225 -6.23 -5.61 -8.13
CA TYR A 225 -5.71 -6.31 -9.30
C TYR A 225 -6.43 -5.92 -10.58
N GLY A 226 -5.70 -5.84 -11.68
CA GLY A 226 -6.28 -5.70 -13.02
C GLY A 226 -6.83 -4.31 -13.37
N VAL A 227 -6.50 -3.27 -12.59
CA VAL A 227 -6.85 -1.90 -12.96
C VAL A 227 -5.84 -1.31 -13.94
N ASN A 228 -6.31 -0.41 -14.81
CA ASN A 228 -5.47 0.30 -15.76
C ASN A 228 -5.60 1.83 -15.53
N PRO A 229 -4.50 2.56 -15.27
CA PRO A 229 -3.13 2.08 -15.11
C PRO A 229 -2.96 1.19 -13.86
N PRO A 230 -1.97 0.27 -13.84
CA PRO A 230 -1.78 -0.64 -12.73
C PRO A 230 -1.42 0.11 -11.43
N MET A 231 -2.05 -0.28 -10.34
CA MET A 231 -1.71 0.21 -9.01
C MET A 231 -0.38 -0.42 -8.54
N PRO A 232 0.42 0.32 -7.72
CA PRO A 232 1.56 -0.28 -7.05
C PRO A 232 1.12 -1.44 -6.17
N LEU A 233 1.87 -2.55 -6.20
CA LEU A 233 1.63 -3.68 -5.32
C LEU A 233 1.77 -3.27 -3.86
N PHE A 234 0.88 -3.76 -3.03
CA PHE A 234 0.93 -3.47 -1.59
C PHE A 234 2.01 -4.33 -0.92
N ASN A 235 3.02 -3.68 -0.33
CA ASN A 235 4.04 -4.34 0.46
C ASN A 235 3.47 -4.73 1.83
N VAL A 236 3.21 -6.01 2.07
CA VAL A 236 2.64 -6.47 3.34
C VAL A 236 3.57 -6.28 4.53
N ASN A 237 4.89 -6.18 4.31
CA ASN A 237 5.85 -5.90 5.37
C ASN A 237 5.87 -4.42 5.81
N SER A 238 5.15 -3.54 5.11
CA SER A 238 4.95 -2.15 5.58
C SER A 238 4.10 -2.06 6.85
N LEU A 239 3.38 -3.12 7.18
CA LEU A 239 2.60 -3.26 8.41
C LEU A 239 3.17 -4.42 9.24
N PRO A 240 4.01 -4.16 10.26
CA PRO A 240 4.53 -5.20 11.12
C PRO A 240 3.41 -5.80 12.01
N PRO A 241 3.54 -7.08 12.44
CA PRO A 241 2.50 -7.78 13.20
C PRO A 241 2.05 -7.07 14.49
N GLU A 242 2.94 -6.27 15.09
CA GLU A 242 2.64 -5.46 16.30
C GLU A 242 1.57 -4.40 16.03
N GLN A 243 1.49 -3.91 14.79
CA GLN A 243 0.51 -2.91 14.36
C GLN A 243 -0.79 -3.52 13.82
N ILE A 244 -0.89 -4.86 13.77
CA ILE A 244 -2.03 -5.57 13.22
C ILE A 244 -2.91 -6.12 14.35
N GLU A 245 -4.20 -5.84 14.29
CA GLU A 245 -5.24 -6.38 15.18
C GLU A 245 -5.81 -7.69 14.64
N GLY A 246 -5.95 -7.81 13.33
CA GLY A 246 -6.44 -9.03 12.70
C GLY A 246 -6.21 -9.07 11.20
N ILE A 247 -6.22 -10.28 10.65
CA ILE A 247 -6.07 -10.53 9.21
C ILE A 247 -7.18 -11.47 8.76
N GLU A 248 -7.79 -11.15 7.61
CA GLU A 248 -8.72 -12.01 6.89
C GLU A 248 -8.16 -12.28 5.50
N ALA A 249 -8.10 -13.52 5.08
CA ALA A 249 -7.61 -13.90 3.76
C ALA A 249 -8.63 -14.82 3.05
N TYR A 250 -9.06 -14.39 1.88
CA TYR A 250 -10.02 -15.06 1.03
C TYR A 250 -9.34 -15.42 -0.29
N SER A 251 -8.90 -16.67 -0.44
CA SER A 251 -8.04 -17.10 -1.55
C SER A 251 -8.78 -17.30 -2.88
N SER A 252 -10.09 -17.12 -2.93
CA SER A 252 -10.89 -17.22 -4.16
C SER A 252 -12.07 -16.25 -4.12
N ALA A 253 -12.55 -15.83 -5.28
CA ALA A 253 -13.70 -14.92 -5.41
C ALA A 253 -14.96 -15.43 -4.71
N SER A 254 -15.19 -16.73 -4.71
CA SER A 254 -16.35 -17.36 -4.06
C SER A 254 -16.35 -17.28 -2.53
N GLN A 255 -15.18 -16.99 -1.94
CA GLN A 255 -15.02 -16.86 -0.48
C GLN A 255 -15.16 -15.40 -0.02
N VAL A 256 -15.04 -14.44 -0.95
CA VAL A 256 -14.99 -13.02 -0.62
C VAL A 256 -16.36 -12.53 -0.13
N PRO A 257 -16.47 -11.97 1.08
CA PRO A 257 -17.70 -11.36 1.55
C PRO A 257 -18.16 -10.21 0.65
N VAL A 258 -19.46 -10.01 0.54
CA VAL A 258 -20.07 -8.98 -0.34
C VAL A 258 -19.48 -7.59 -0.11
N ARG A 259 -19.15 -7.23 1.14
CA ARG A 259 -18.57 -5.92 1.47
C ARG A 259 -17.19 -5.67 0.82
N PHE A 260 -16.44 -6.72 0.49
CA PHE A 260 -15.11 -6.66 -0.14
C PHE A 260 -15.12 -7.16 -1.59
N ASN A 261 -16.25 -7.73 -2.03
CA ASN A 261 -16.41 -8.24 -3.40
C ASN A 261 -16.85 -7.11 -4.33
N LYS A 262 -15.93 -6.20 -4.62
CA LYS A 262 -16.08 -5.26 -5.73
C LYS A 262 -15.72 -5.96 -7.03
N THR A 263 -16.23 -5.49 -8.16
CA THR A 263 -15.98 -6.08 -9.48
C THR A 263 -14.48 -6.32 -9.70
N GLY A 264 -14.09 -7.58 -9.85
CA GLY A 264 -12.72 -7.93 -10.21
C GLY A 264 -11.90 -8.71 -9.16
N SER A 265 -12.47 -9.02 -7.99
CA SER A 265 -11.76 -9.77 -6.93
C SER A 265 -11.46 -11.26 -7.27
N GLY A 266 -11.23 -11.57 -8.55
CA GLY A 266 -10.96 -12.93 -9.04
C GLY A 266 -9.73 -13.58 -8.43
N CYS A 267 -8.77 -12.78 -7.99
CA CYS A 267 -7.53 -13.21 -7.34
C CYS A 267 -7.67 -13.38 -5.82
N GLY A 268 -8.86 -13.19 -5.26
CA GLY A 268 -9.10 -13.19 -3.83
C GLY A 268 -8.82 -11.86 -3.17
N VAL A 269 -9.03 -11.80 -1.84
CA VAL A 269 -8.92 -10.57 -1.04
C VAL A 269 -8.16 -10.84 0.23
N LEU A 270 -7.24 -9.92 0.57
CA LEU A 270 -6.57 -9.82 1.86
C LEU A 270 -7.09 -8.58 2.58
N VAL A 271 -7.59 -8.74 3.80
CA VAL A 271 -8.01 -7.63 4.67
C VAL A 271 -7.12 -7.60 5.89
N ILE A 272 -6.53 -6.45 6.16
CA ILE A 272 -5.67 -6.21 7.31
C ILE A 272 -6.34 -5.15 8.19
N TRP A 273 -6.50 -5.47 9.46
CA TRP A 273 -7.03 -4.56 10.47
C TRP A 273 -5.89 -4.07 11.33
N THR A 274 -5.67 -2.75 11.36
CA THR A 274 -4.57 -2.18 12.14
C THR A 274 -4.97 -1.98 13.61
N ARG A 275 -3.98 -2.03 14.51
CA ARG A 275 -4.14 -1.66 15.91
C ARG A 275 -4.27 -0.14 16.05
N ARG A 276 -5.12 0.30 16.95
CA ARG A 276 -5.27 1.71 17.35
C ARG A 276 -4.81 1.93 18.78
#